data_e676507c85bdf20d2d186523c9a8e9ec
#
_entry.id   e676507c85bdf20d2d186523c9a8e9ec
#
_cell.length_a   1.000
_cell.length_b   1.000
_cell.length_c   1.000
_cell.angle_alpha   90.00
_cell.angle_beta   90.00
_cell.angle_gamma   90.00
#
_symmetry.space_group_name_H-M   'P 1'
#
loop_
_entity.id
_entity.type
_entity.pdbx_description
1 polymer ?
#
loop_
_entity_poly.entity_id
_entity_poly.type
_entity_poly.pdbx_seq_one_letter_code
_entity_poly.pdbx_strand_id
1 'polypeptide(L)'
;FRFRLWFALKYNYIREEVAFRFGYTWSIFRPVAFELGRRLKESGSFKEIDDIFFLTTDDIKRAIDARRVGSAMPELGLIAAERREFREAAKLHHPPGTLPAVASAVKGISFKETQIKNDESSNIMRGFAVSSGKITGKASVVIGPGEFDKMVPGTILVSPLTTPAWTQLFAHAEGLVTDVGSILAHGSIVAREYGIPAVLGVGNGTKRIRHGQVITIDGDAGTVEIHQD
;
A
#
# COMPACT_ATOMS: atom_id res chain seq x y z
N PHE A 1 -9.92 -1.11 -33.70
CA PHE A 1 -9.03 -0.32 -32.88
C PHE A 1 -9.76 0.87 -32.24
N ARG A 2 -10.38 1.78 -33.06
CA ARG A 2 -11.04 3.02 -32.59
C ARG A 2 -12.10 2.80 -31.52
N PHE A 3 -12.95 1.78 -31.64
CA PHE A 3 -13.96 1.43 -30.63
C PHE A 3 -13.32 1.01 -29.31
N ARG A 4 -12.30 0.15 -29.34
CA ARG A 4 -11.60 -0.31 -28.13
C ARG A 4 -10.88 0.84 -27.42
N LEU A 5 -10.27 1.74 -28.18
CA LEU A 5 -9.61 2.93 -27.66
C LEU A 5 -10.63 3.88 -27.00
N TRP A 6 -11.74 4.14 -27.68
CA TRP A 6 -12.83 4.97 -27.13
C TRP A 6 -13.38 4.38 -25.83
N PHE A 7 -13.62 3.06 -25.79
CA PHE A 7 -14.10 2.36 -24.60
C PHE A 7 -13.07 2.47 -23.46
N ALA A 8 -11.79 2.24 -23.72
CA ALA A 8 -10.73 2.34 -22.73
C ALA A 8 -10.62 3.75 -22.14
N LEU A 9 -10.68 4.79 -22.97
CA LEU A 9 -10.67 6.18 -22.54
C LEU A 9 -11.88 6.54 -21.67
N LYS A 10 -13.08 6.09 -22.07
CA LYS A 10 -14.31 6.30 -21.28
C LYS A 10 -14.27 5.56 -19.94
N TYR A 11 -13.79 4.31 -19.94
CA TYR A 11 -13.65 3.54 -18.71
C TYR A 11 -12.63 4.16 -17.76
N ASN A 12 -11.49 4.63 -18.27
CA ASN A 12 -10.47 5.30 -17.48
C ASN A 12 -11.02 6.58 -16.83
N TYR A 13 -11.75 7.39 -17.57
CA TYR A 13 -12.41 8.58 -17.01
C TYR A 13 -13.38 8.22 -15.87
N ILE A 14 -14.25 7.22 -16.08
CA ILE A 14 -15.18 6.76 -15.04
C ILE A 14 -14.43 6.25 -13.82
N ARG A 15 -13.35 5.49 -14.01
CA ARG A 15 -12.52 4.97 -12.92
C ARG A 15 -11.94 6.09 -12.07
N GLU A 16 -11.35 7.09 -12.69
CA GLU A 16 -10.76 8.24 -12.00
C GLU A 16 -11.83 9.06 -11.25
N GLU A 17 -12.98 9.30 -11.88
CA GLU A 17 -14.09 10.02 -11.26
C GLU A 17 -14.64 9.26 -10.03
N VAL A 18 -14.80 7.94 -10.12
CA VAL A 18 -15.23 7.10 -9.00
C VAL A 18 -14.18 7.13 -7.88
N ALA A 19 -12.90 7.00 -8.21
CA ALA A 19 -11.81 7.04 -7.24
C ALA A 19 -11.76 8.41 -6.51
N PHE A 20 -11.91 9.51 -7.25
CA PHE A 20 -11.97 10.86 -6.71
C PHE A 20 -13.15 11.03 -5.74
N ARG A 21 -14.36 10.66 -6.16
CA ARG A 21 -15.58 10.77 -5.33
C ARG A 21 -15.50 9.88 -4.09
N PHE A 22 -14.94 8.69 -4.23
CA PHE A 22 -14.73 7.79 -3.08
C PHE A 22 -13.72 8.38 -2.10
N GLY A 23 -12.61 8.93 -2.59
CA GLY A 23 -11.61 9.62 -1.76
C GLY A 23 -12.19 10.86 -1.05
N TYR A 24 -13.04 11.63 -1.73
CA TYR A 24 -13.69 12.81 -1.16
C TYR A 24 -14.59 12.47 0.03
N THR A 25 -15.19 11.29 0.04
CA THR A 25 -16.05 10.83 1.15
C THR A 25 -15.28 10.79 2.48
N TRP A 26 -13.99 10.44 2.45
CA TRP A 26 -13.15 10.41 3.64
C TRP A 26 -12.92 11.78 4.28
N SER A 27 -12.85 12.83 3.48
CA SER A 27 -12.67 14.20 3.99
C SER A 27 -13.89 14.68 4.79
N ILE A 28 -15.07 14.16 4.49
CA ILE A 28 -16.31 14.43 5.21
C ILE A 28 -16.48 13.48 6.40
N PHE A 29 -16.22 12.19 6.18
CA PHE A 29 -16.45 11.16 7.20
C PHE A 29 -15.48 11.24 8.37
N ARG A 30 -14.20 11.53 8.09
CA ARG A 30 -13.16 11.55 9.13
C ARG A 30 -13.41 12.57 10.24
N PRO A 31 -13.75 13.84 9.97
CA PRO A 31 -14.12 14.81 11.02
C PRO A 31 -15.32 14.36 11.86
N VAL A 32 -16.33 13.74 11.26
CA VAL A 32 -17.51 13.21 11.98
C VAL A 32 -17.09 12.08 12.91
N ALA A 33 -16.23 11.18 12.45
CA ALA A 33 -15.69 10.09 13.28
C ALA A 33 -14.90 10.63 14.48
N PHE A 34 -14.05 11.64 14.28
CA PHE A 34 -13.32 12.29 15.37
C PHE A 34 -14.25 12.97 16.38
N GLU A 35 -15.27 13.66 15.92
CA GLU A 35 -16.24 14.30 16.82
C GLU A 35 -17.01 13.26 17.64
N LEU A 36 -17.39 12.15 17.04
CA LEU A 36 -18.01 11.03 17.75
C LEU A 36 -17.03 10.43 18.76
N GLY A 37 -15.77 10.19 18.37
CA GLY A 37 -14.70 9.72 19.26
C GLY A 37 -14.50 10.63 20.47
N ARG A 38 -14.49 11.95 20.25
CA ARG A 38 -14.40 12.95 21.31
C ARG A 38 -15.56 12.83 22.31
N ARG A 39 -16.80 12.71 21.82
CA ARG A 39 -17.99 12.55 22.66
C ARG A 39 -17.99 11.25 23.46
N LEU A 40 -17.47 10.17 22.87
CA LEU A 40 -17.37 8.87 23.54
C LEU A 40 -16.23 8.86 24.57
N LYS A 41 -15.14 9.59 24.33
CA LYS A 41 -14.10 9.84 25.34
C LYS A 41 -14.63 10.64 26.53
N GLU A 42 -15.39 11.69 26.28
CA GLU A 42 -16.01 12.51 27.33
C GLU A 42 -17.03 11.73 28.17
N SER A 43 -17.72 10.76 27.57
CA SER A 43 -18.63 9.86 28.31
C SER A 43 -17.90 8.73 29.07
N GLY A 44 -16.58 8.65 29.01
CA GLY A 44 -15.79 7.62 29.68
C GLY A 44 -15.73 6.27 28.95
N SER A 45 -16.20 6.19 27.69
CA SER A 45 -16.17 4.95 26.91
C SER A 45 -14.81 4.70 26.25
N PHE A 46 -14.03 5.75 25.97
CA PHE A 46 -12.72 5.68 25.30
C PHE A 46 -11.62 6.35 26.15
N LYS A 47 -10.39 5.90 25.96
CA LYS A 47 -9.19 6.58 26.46
C LYS A 47 -8.69 7.63 25.48
N GLU A 48 -8.68 7.28 24.18
CA GLU A 48 -8.20 8.14 23.10
C GLU A 48 -9.30 8.37 22.06
N ILE A 49 -9.28 9.54 21.42
CA ILE A 49 -10.26 9.92 20.39
C ILE A 49 -10.17 8.95 19.19
N ASP A 50 -8.94 8.52 18.87
CA ASP A 50 -8.65 7.62 17.75
C ASP A 50 -9.12 6.18 17.98
N ASP A 51 -9.58 5.83 19.19
CA ASP A 51 -10.13 4.51 19.48
C ASP A 51 -11.35 4.19 18.60
N ILE A 52 -12.06 5.22 18.13
CA ILE A 52 -13.19 5.09 17.21
C ILE A 52 -12.85 4.32 15.93
N PHE A 53 -11.60 4.42 15.43
CA PHE A 53 -11.16 3.75 14.20
C PHE A 53 -10.86 2.26 14.37
N PHE A 54 -10.86 1.76 15.60
CA PHE A 54 -10.66 0.36 15.93
C PHE A 54 -11.97 -0.37 16.25
N LEU A 55 -13.10 0.33 16.15
CA LEU A 55 -14.41 -0.23 16.39
C LEU A 55 -15.15 -0.62 15.11
N THR A 56 -16.00 -1.62 15.22
CA THR A 56 -16.96 -1.99 14.16
C THR A 56 -18.17 -1.03 14.19
N THR A 57 -18.93 -1.03 13.10
CA THR A 57 -20.19 -0.27 13.03
C THR A 57 -21.16 -0.66 14.14
N ASP A 58 -21.19 -1.93 14.54
CA ASP A 58 -22.10 -2.41 15.59
C ASP A 58 -21.62 -1.98 16.99
N ASP A 59 -20.31 -1.95 17.23
CA ASP A 59 -19.75 -1.38 18.45
C ASP A 59 -20.13 0.09 18.58
N ILE A 60 -20.02 0.85 17.48
CA ILE A 60 -20.36 2.28 17.44
C ILE A 60 -21.86 2.49 17.70
N LYS A 61 -22.75 1.68 17.12
CA LYS A 61 -24.19 1.75 17.38
C LYS A 61 -24.49 1.53 18.85
N ARG A 62 -23.91 0.48 19.45
CA ARG A 62 -24.07 0.19 20.90
C ARG A 62 -23.60 1.37 21.75
N ALA A 63 -22.47 1.97 21.41
CA ALA A 63 -21.93 3.15 22.10
C ALA A 63 -22.88 4.37 22.02
N ILE A 64 -23.47 4.61 20.86
CA ILE A 64 -24.44 5.69 20.66
C ILE A 64 -25.70 5.45 21.48
N ASP A 65 -26.22 4.23 21.50
CA ASP A 65 -27.42 3.88 22.24
C ASP A 65 -27.19 3.97 23.75
N ALA A 66 -26.06 3.49 24.26
CA ALA A 66 -25.68 3.65 25.67
C ALA A 66 -25.59 5.13 26.05
N ARG A 67 -24.96 5.95 25.23
CA ARG A 67 -24.84 7.38 25.49
C ARG A 67 -26.19 8.10 25.52
N ARG A 68 -27.17 7.68 24.70
CA ARG A 68 -28.53 8.24 24.70
C ARG A 68 -29.23 8.10 26.05
N VAL A 69 -28.91 7.02 26.79
CA VAL A 69 -29.46 6.77 28.12
C VAL A 69 -28.50 7.19 29.25
N GLY A 70 -27.47 7.98 28.91
CA GLY A 70 -26.50 8.49 29.89
C GLY A 70 -25.51 7.47 30.42
N SER A 71 -25.35 6.31 29.75
CA SER A 71 -24.45 5.25 30.15
C SER A 71 -23.13 5.30 29.39
N ALA A 72 -22.02 4.97 30.04
CA ALA A 72 -20.72 4.74 29.41
C ALA A 72 -20.53 3.26 29.11
N MET A 73 -19.65 2.96 28.14
CA MET A 73 -19.24 1.60 27.76
C MET A 73 -17.71 1.47 27.80
N PRO A 74 -17.09 1.42 28.99
CA PRO A 74 -15.62 1.37 29.10
C PRO A 74 -14.98 0.15 28.42
N GLU A 75 -15.73 -0.93 28.26
CA GLU A 75 -15.30 -2.14 27.55
C GLU A 75 -14.94 -1.86 26.07
N LEU A 76 -15.53 -0.85 25.45
CA LEU A 76 -15.19 -0.48 24.07
C LEU A 76 -13.76 0.07 23.96
N GLY A 77 -13.28 0.76 24.98
CA GLY A 77 -11.88 1.19 25.07
C GLY A 77 -10.91 0.01 25.17
N LEU A 78 -11.30 -1.06 25.87
CA LEU A 78 -10.49 -2.29 25.92
C LEU A 78 -10.48 -3.01 24.57
N ILE A 79 -11.62 -3.13 23.92
CA ILE A 79 -11.74 -3.71 22.57
C ILE A 79 -10.91 -2.93 21.55
N ALA A 80 -10.96 -1.61 21.62
CA ALA A 80 -10.17 -0.76 20.73
C ALA A 80 -8.66 -0.94 20.96
N ALA A 81 -8.24 -1.04 22.22
CA ALA A 81 -6.83 -1.27 22.57
C ALA A 81 -6.34 -2.63 22.06
N GLU A 82 -7.10 -3.71 22.28
CA GLU A 82 -6.77 -5.04 21.77
C GLU A 82 -6.64 -5.06 20.25
N ARG A 83 -7.59 -4.46 19.53
CA ARG A 83 -7.56 -4.40 18.07
C ARG A 83 -6.42 -3.54 17.54
N ARG A 84 -6.04 -2.49 18.28
CA ARG A 84 -4.87 -1.67 17.96
C ARG A 84 -3.59 -2.49 18.10
N GLU A 85 -3.43 -3.21 19.19
CA GLU A 85 -2.29 -4.09 19.43
C GLU A 85 -2.20 -5.19 18.35
N PHE A 86 -3.31 -5.84 18.04
CA PHE A 86 -3.37 -6.81 16.95
C PHE A 86 -2.94 -6.20 15.60
N ARG A 87 -3.40 -4.99 15.30
CA ARG A 87 -3.01 -4.29 14.06
C ARG A 87 -1.51 -3.98 14.02
N GLU A 88 -0.93 -3.51 15.13
CA GLU A 88 0.50 -3.24 15.19
C GLU A 88 1.32 -4.53 15.03
N ALA A 89 0.91 -5.61 15.67
CA ALA A 89 1.53 -6.93 15.46
C ALA A 89 1.38 -7.40 14.00
N ALA A 90 0.22 -7.20 13.38
CA ALA A 90 -0.03 -7.58 11.99
C ALA A 90 0.85 -6.82 10.99
N LYS A 91 1.28 -5.58 11.29
CA LYS A 91 2.20 -4.82 10.44
C LYS A 91 3.59 -5.48 10.30
N LEU A 92 3.96 -6.32 11.27
CA LEU A 92 5.22 -7.07 11.24
C LEU A 92 5.16 -8.28 10.28
N HIS A 93 3.98 -8.64 9.82
CA HIS A 93 3.76 -9.76 8.91
C HIS A 93 3.46 -9.27 7.49
N HIS A 94 3.95 -10.01 6.49
CA HIS A 94 3.59 -9.75 5.11
C HIS A 94 2.36 -10.57 4.74
N PRO A 95 1.28 -9.92 4.31
CA PRO A 95 0.10 -10.64 3.85
C PRO A 95 0.42 -11.40 2.56
N PRO A 96 -0.23 -12.55 2.30
CA PRO A 96 -0.12 -13.21 1.01
C PRO A 96 -0.66 -12.30 -0.09
N GLY A 97 -0.04 -12.31 -1.28
CA GLY A 97 -0.43 -11.47 -2.41
C GLY A 97 -1.86 -11.73 -2.92
N THR A 98 -2.39 -12.95 -2.70
CA THR A 98 -3.76 -13.36 -3.04
C THR A 98 -4.31 -14.30 -1.98
N LEU A 99 -5.60 -14.16 -1.68
CA LEU A 99 -6.29 -15.13 -0.83
C LEU A 99 -6.83 -16.27 -1.71
N PRO A 100 -6.58 -17.55 -1.36
CA PRO A 100 -6.99 -18.71 -2.18
C PRO A 100 -8.50 -18.75 -2.46
N ALA A 101 -9.32 -18.26 -1.54
CA ALA A 101 -10.76 -18.23 -1.68
C ALA A 101 -11.30 -17.31 -2.79
N VAL A 102 -10.54 -16.30 -3.19
CA VAL A 102 -10.98 -15.34 -4.23
C VAL A 102 -10.70 -15.85 -5.64
N ALA A 103 -9.65 -16.66 -5.81
CA ALA A 103 -9.31 -17.23 -7.12
C ALA A 103 -10.37 -18.19 -7.66
N SER A 104 -11.21 -18.78 -6.79
CA SER A 104 -12.28 -19.70 -7.16
C SER A 104 -13.66 -19.08 -7.30
N ALA A 105 -13.86 -17.83 -6.84
CA ALA A 105 -15.18 -17.21 -6.71
C ALA A 105 -15.73 -16.67 -8.05
N VAL A 106 -14.88 -16.44 -9.06
CA VAL A 106 -15.31 -15.92 -10.35
C VAL A 106 -14.90 -16.87 -11.47
N LYS A 107 -15.81 -17.75 -11.87
CA LYS A 107 -15.60 -18.69 -12.98
C LYS A 107 -15.19 -17.91 -14.25
N GLY A 108 -13.99 -18.21 -14.77
CA GLY A 108 -13.51 -17.68 -16.06
C GLY A 108 -12.71 -16.37 -15.99
N ILE A 109 -12.49 -15.79 -14.80
CA ILE A 109 -11.60 -14.65 -14.64
C ILE A 109 -10.33 -15.10 -13.91
N SER A 110 -9.23 -15.18 -14.64
CA SER A 110 -7.90 -15.38 -14.05
C SER A 110 -7.38 -14.01 -13.60
N PHE A 111 -7.26 -13.79 -12.30
CA PHE A 111 -6.52 -12.65 -11.78
C PHE A 111 -5.04 -12.94 -11.98
N LYS A 112 -4.36 -12.13 -12.80
CA LYS A 112 -2.91 -12.22 -12.94
C LYS A 112 -2.29 -11.95 -11.58
N GLU A 113 -1.34 -12.77 -11.18
CA GLU A 113 -0.54 -12.57 -9.98
C GLU A 113 0.09 -11.16 -10.02
N THR A 114 0.05 -10.48 -8.89
CA THR A 114 0.68 -9.17 -8.71
C THR A 114 2.09 -9.27 -8.15
N GLN A 115 2.58 -10.51 -7.99
CA GLN A 115 3.91 -10.86 -7.52
C GLN A 115 4.41 -12.08 -8.28
N ILE A 116 5.71 -12.13 -8.50
CA ILE A 116 6.39 -13.32 -9.05
C ILE A 116 7.02 -14.06 -7.86
N LYS A 117 6.80 -15.37 -7.80
CA LYS A 117 7.47 -16.21 -6.80
C LYS A 117 8.95 -16.32 -7.15
N ASN A 118 9.78 -15.91 -6.22
CA ASN A 118 11.23 -15.96 -6.34
C ASN A 118 11.82 -17.05 -5.44
N ASP A 119 12.94 -17.63 -5.86
CA ASP A 119 13.75 -18.50 -5.02
C ASP A 119 14.48 -17.62 -3.96
N GLU A 120 14.26 -17.94 -2.70
CA GLU A 120 14.86 -17.19 -1.58
C GLU A 120 16.39 -17.35 -1.49
N SER A 121 16.93 -18.43 -2.06
CA SER A 121 18.37 -18.69 -2.09
C SER A 121 19.12 -17.91 -3.17
N SER A 122 18.42 -17.43 -4.21
CA SER A 122 19.02 -16.70 -5.33
C SER A 122 19.23 -15.23 -4.97
N ASN A 123 20.38 -14.65 -5.29
CA ASN A 123 20.63 -13.22 -5.20
C ASN A 123 19.88 -12.40 -6.27
N ILE A 124 19.25 -13.08 -7.24
CA ILE A 124 18.46 -12.46 -8.29
C ILE A 124 16.96 -12.66 -8.00
N MET A 125 16.24 -11.55 -7.95
CA MET A 125 14.78 -11.54 -7.88
C MET A 125 14.21 -11.19 -9.26
N ARG A 126 13.06 -11.79 -9.60
CA ARG A 126 12.30 -11.51 -10.81
C ARG A 126 11.03 -10.78 -10.49
N GLY A 127 10.68 -9.83 -11.33
CA GLY A 127 9.44 -9.05 -11.25
C GLY A 127 8.93 -8.73 -12.66
N PHE A 128 7.92 -7.87 -12.71
CA PHE A 128 7.42 -7.35 -13.97
C PHE A 128 8.35 -6.24 -14.47
N ALA A 129 8.84 -6.40 -15.70
CA ALA A 129 9.54 -5.36 -16.45
C ALA A 129 8.54 -4.24 -16.80
N VAL A 130 8.65 -3.07 -16.18
CA VAL A 130 7.63 -2.02 -16.31
C VAL A 130 8.16 -0.69 -16.84
N SER A 131 9.44 -0.42 -16.68
CA SER A 131 10.11 0.74 -17.25
C SER A 131 11.53 0.36 -17.59
N SER A 132 11.92 0.61 -18.85
CA SER A 132 13.18 0.17 -19.45
C SER A 132 14.41 0.84 -18.84
N GLY A 133 15.55 0.18 -19.01
CA GLY A 133 16.85 0.67 -18.58
C GLY A 133 17.48 -0.22 -17.51
N LYS A 134 18.77 0.01 -17.26
CA LYS A 134 19.56 -0.73 -16.29
C LYS A 134 20.36 0.22 -15.43
N ILE A 135 20.32 0.02 -14.12
CA ILE A 135 21.07 0.84 -13.17
C ILE A 135 21.58 -0.02 -12.00
N THR A 136 22.76 0.34 -11.52
CA THR A 136 23.37 -0.18 -10.28
C THR A 136 23.53 0.98 -9.30
N GLY A 137 23.01 0.83 -8.10
CA GLY A 137 23.06 1.89 -7.09
C GLY A 137 22.65 1.40 -5.71
N LYS A 138 22.76 2.29 -4.73
CA LYS A 138 22.31 2.00 -3.36
C LYS A 138 20.80 2.01 -3.27
N ALA A 139 20.24 1.14 -2.44
CA ALA A 139 18.82 1.03 -2.18
C ALA A 139 18.38 1.94 -1.04
N SER A 140 17.33 2.75 -1.26
CA SER A 140 16.56 3.39 -0.21
C SER A 140 15.30 2.56 0.06
N VAL A 141 15.33 1.77 1.14
CA VAL A 141 14.18 0.95 1.54
C VAL A 141 13.24 1.83 2.37
N VAL A 142 12.02 2.03 1.85
CA VAL A 142 10.98 2.89 2.44
C VAL A 142 9.68 2.09 2.51
N ILE A 143 9.21 1.82 3.71
CA ILE A 143 8.04 0.94 3.93
C ILE A 143 6.73 1.71 3.90
N GLY A 144 6.73 2.97 4.31
CA GLY A 144 5.53 3.78 4.37
C GLY A 144 5.79 5.27 4.44
N PRO A 145 4.72 6.10 4.41
CA PRO A 145 4.85 7.56 4.41
C PRO A 145 5.62 8.14 5.62
N GLY A 146 5.60 7.45 6.75
CA GLY A 146 6.35 7.87 7.95
C GLY A 146 7.87 7.69 7.83
N GLU A 147 8.36 7.12 6.72
CA GLU A 147 9.78 6.84 6.47
C GLU A 147 10.30 7.54 5.20
N PHE A 148 9.58 8.53 4.69
CA PHE A 148 9.97 9.23 3.47
C PHE A 148 11.31 9.96 3.59
N ASP A 149 11.70 10.31 4.80
CA ASP A 149 13.02 10.87 5.16
C ASP A 149 14.19 9.91 4.91
N LYS A 150 13.92 8.59 4.85
CA LYS A 150 14.92 7.59 4.46
C LYS A 150 15.29 7.62 2.97
N MET A 151 14.53 8.32 2.14
CA MET A 151 14.84 8.44 0.72
C MET A 151 16.07 9.30 0.50
N VAL A 152 17.13 8.71 0.01
CA VAL A 152 18.38 9.41 -0.35
C VAL A 152 18.34 9.72 -1.84
N PRO A 153 18.53 10.99 -2.27
CA PRO A 153 18.60 11.33 -3.68
C PRO A 153 19.69 10.55 -4.43
N GLY A 154 19.39 10.14 -5.66
CA GLY A 154 20.33 9.37 -6.49
C GLY A 154 20.38 7.88 -6.13
N THR A 155 19.39 7.37 -5.40
CA THR A 155 19.30 5.94 -5.01
C THR A 155 18.12 5.24 -5.67
N ILE A 156 18.10 3.93 -5.55
CA ILE A 156 16.99 3.07 -6.03
C ILE A 156 15.95 2.96 -4.93
N LEU A 157 14.74 3.42 -5.19
CA LEU A 157 13.61 3.30 -4.26
C LEU A 157 13.12 1.85 -4.20
N VAL A 158 13.12 1.27 -3.00
CA VAL A 158 12.58 -0.06 -2.72
C VAL A 158 11.42 0.07 -1.74
N SER A 159 10.22 -0.40 -2.12
CA SER A 159 9.03 -0.23 -1.31
C SER A 159 8.05 -1.41 -1.43
N PRO A 160 7.12 -1.61 -0.48
CA PRO A 160 6.10 -2.66 -0.61
C PRO A 160 5.19 -2.42 -1.81
N LEU A 161 4.74 -1.20 -1.99
CA LEU A 161 3.93 -0.69 -3.10
C LEU A 161 4.01 0.84 -3.13
N THR A 162 3.63 1.45 -4.24
CA THR A 162 3.55 2.91 -4.34
C THR A 162 2.12 3.38 -4.53
N THR A 163 1.81 4.51 -3.93
CA THR A 163 0.55 5.24 -4.06
C THR A 163 0.84 6.68 -4.52
N PRO A 164 -0.16 7.51 -4.88
CA PRO A 164 0.07 8.89 -5.26
C PRO A 164 0.88 9.72 -4.26
N ALA A 165 0.80 9.41 -2.96
CA ALA A 165 1.61 10.09 -1.94
C ALA A 165 3.14 9.89 -2.13
N TRP A 166 3.54 8.82 -2.82
CA TRP A 166 4.94 8.48 -3.08
C TRP A 166 5.55 9.25 -4.26
N THR A 167 4.74 9.96 -5.05
CA THR A 167 5.19 10.64 -6.26
C THR A 167 6.35 11.60 -6.00
N GLN A 168 6.36 12.26 -4.85
CA GLN A 168 7.47 13.15 -4.46
C GLN A 168 8.83 12.44 -4.36
N LEU A 169 8.87 11.13 -4.05
CA LEU A 169 10.11 10.37 -3.94
C LEU A 169 10.69 10.01 -5.32
N PHE A 170 9.85 9.90 -6.34
CA PHE A 170 10.30 9.57 -7.69
C PHE A 170 11.24 10.62 -8.28
N ALA A 171 11.08 11.90 -7.91
CA ALA A 171 11.97 12.96 -8.34
C ALA A 171 13.42 12.79 -7.82
N HIS A 172 13.61 11.98 -6.78
CA HIS A 172 14.89 11.71 -6.17
C HIS A 172 15.41 10.30 -6.48
N ALA A 173 14.58 9.45 -7.05
CA ALA A 173 14.90 8.05 -7.35
C ALA A 173 15.54 7.91 -8.73
N GLU A 174 16.57 7.09 -8.83
CA GLU A 174 17.16 6.67 -10.11
C GLU A 174 16.63 5.32 -10.59
N GLY A 175 15.82 4.64 -9.78
CA GLY A 175 15.16 3.39 -10.12
C GLY A 175 14.11 3.01 -9.11
N LEU A 176 13.25 2.03 -9.45
CA LEU A 176 12.16 1.58 -8.59
C LEU A 176 12.07 0.06 -8.52
N VAL A 177 11.93 -0.46 -7.31
CA VAL A 177 11.58 -1.86 -7.01
C VAL A 177 10.39 -1.87 -6.06
N THR A 178 9.36 -2.71 -6.35
CA THR A 178 8.25 -2.90 -5.40
C THR A 178 7.93 -4.38 -5.20
N ASP A 179 7.51 -4.72 -3.97
CA ASP A 179 7.08 -6.09 -3.64
C ASP A 179 5.81 -6.47 -4.40
N VAL A 180 4.85 -5.54 -4.46
CA VAL A 180 3.56 -5.71 -5.14
C VAL A 180 3.44 -4.70 -6.27
N GLY A 181 2.99 -5.16 -7.43
CA GLY A 181 2.76 -4.29 -8.58
C GLY A 181 2.55 -5.06 -9.86
N SER A 182 2.15 -4.35 -10.90
CA SER A 182 1.95 -4.88 -12.23
C SER A 182 2.18 -3.79 -13.27
N ILE A 183 2.07 -4.13 -14.55
CA ILE A 183 2.29 -3.18 -15.68
C ILE A 183 1.40 -1.93 -15.59
N LEU A 184 0.23 -2.03 -14.96
CA LEU A 184 -0.74 -0.94 -14.81
C LEU A 184 -0.78 -0.33 -13.40
N ALA A 185 0.13 -0.73 -12.52
CA ALA A 185 0.23 -0.15 -11.18
C ALA A 185 0.67 1.32 -11.23
N HIS A 186 0.33 2.10 -10.19
CA HIS A 186 0.74 3.51 -10.07
C HIS A 186 2.25 3.68 -10.29
N GLY A 187 3.08 2.90 -9.60
CA GLY A 187 4.53 2.97 -9.75
C GLY A 187 5.02 2.71 -11.17
N SER A 188 4.35 1.84 -11.93
CA SER A 188 4.70 1.55 -13.33
C SER A 188 4.44 2.74 -14.25
N ILE A 189 3.36 3.47 -14.00
CA ILE A 189 3.01 4.65 -14.78
C ILE A 189 4.01 5.76 -14.49
N VAL A 190 4.21 6.05 -13.21
CA VAL A 190 5.09 7.14 -12.77
C VAL A 190 6.55 6.88 -13.15
N ALA A 191 7.06 5.64 -12.97
CA ALA A 191 8.44 5.31 -13.37
C ALA A 191 8.69 5.55 -14.86
N ARG A 192 7.71 5.24 -15.73
CA ARG A 192 7.80 5.54 -17.17
C ARG A 192 7.76 7.04 -17.48
N GLU A 193 6.97 7.81 -16.73
CA GLU A 193 6.90 9.28 -16.87
C GLU A 193 8.21 9.94 -16.45
N TYR A 194 8.85 9.43 -15.40
CA TYR A 194 10.16 9.90 -14.95
C TYR A 194 11.33 9.31 -15.74
N GLY A 195 11.09 8.29 -16.58
CA GLY A 195 12.12 7.63 -17.37
C GLY A 195 13.13 6.83 -16.55
N ILE A 196 12.75 6.38 -15.35
CA ILE A 196 13.63 5.59 -14.47
C ILE A 196 13.38 4.09 -14.64
N PRO A 197 14.45 3.25 -14.64
CA PRO A 197 14.30 1.80 -14.67
C PRO A 197 13.45 1.27 -13.51
N ALA A 198 12.53 0.32 -13.80
CA ALA A 198 11.66 -0.17 -12.75
C ALA A 198 11.28 -1.65 -12.93
N VAL A 199 11.31 -2.38 -11.80
CA VAL A 199 10.89 -3.77 -11.67
C VAL A 199 9.91 -3.89 -10.51
N LEU A 200 8.66 -4.25 -10.79
CA LEU A 200 7.60 -4.35 -9.80
C LEU A 200 7.14 -5.79 -9.60
N GLY A 201 6.56 -6.04 -8.41
CA GLY A 201 5.99 -7.35 -8.12
C GLY A 201 7.04 -8.42 -7.81
N VAL A 202 8.18 -8.03 -7.20
CA VAL A 202 9.26 -8.97 -6.83
C VAL A 202 8.92 -9.84 -5.61
N GLY A 203 7.80 -9.58 -4.94
CA GLY A 203 7.26 -10.36 -3.83
C GLY A 203 7.79 -9.99 -2.45
N ASN A 204 9.09 -9.94 -2.25
CA ASN A 204 9.71 -9.75 -0.95
C ASN A 204 11.00 -8.90 -0.99
N GLY A 205 11.09 -7.97 -1.93
CA GLY A 205 12.26 -7.09 -2.09
C GLY A 205 12.58 -6.30 -0.82
N THR A 206 11.55 -5.73 -0.17
CA THR A 206 11.72 -4.97 1.07
C THR A 206 12.24 -5.77 2.26
N LYS A 207 12.12 -7.11 2.22
CA LYS A 207 12.70 -8.01 3.24
C LYS A 207 14.13 -8.40 2.93
N ARG A 208 14.43 -8.53 1.66
CA ARG A 208 15.72 -9.10 1.19
C ARG A 208 16.78 -8.03 0.96
N ILE A 209 16.36 -6.84 0.55
CA ILE A 209 17.25 -5.71 0.29
C ILE A 209 17.32 -4.86 1.55
N ARG A 210 18.56 -4.60 2.01
CA ARG A 210 18.79 -3.71 3.15
C ARG A 210 18.91 -2.26 2.66
N HIS A 211 18.53 -1.33 3.52
CA HIS A 211 18.76 0.08 3.26
C HIS A 211 20.26 0.36 3.09
N GLY A 212 20.64 1.07 2.03
CA GLY A 212 22.05 1.35 1.67
C GLY A 212 22.76 0.24 0.89
N GLN A 213 22.17 -0.95 0.76
CA GLN A 213 22.77 -2.06 0.01
C GLN A 213 22.82 -1.74 -1.49
N VAL A 214 23.88 -2.19 -2.15
CA VAL A 214 24.02 -2.04 -3.60
C VAL A 214 23.18 -3.10 -4.31
N ILE A 215 22.39 -2.65 -5.26
CA ILE A 215 21.58 -3.53 -6.12
C ILE A 215 21.68 -3.10 -7.57
N THR A 216 21.49 -4.03 -8.49
CA THR A 216 21.33 -3.76 -9.92
C THR A 216 19.88 -4.08 -10.30
N ILE A 217 19.19 -3.13 -10.92
CA ILE A 217 17.90 -3.36 -11.54
C ILE A 217 18.03 -3.34 -13.07
N ASP A 218 17.35 -4.27 -13.72
CA ASP A 218 17.23 -4.36 -15.17
C ASP A 218 15.75 -4.34 -15.51
N GLY A 219 15.28 -3.16 -15.89
CA GLY A 219 13.88 -2.89 -16.23
C GLY A 219 13.45 -3.50 -17.55
N ASP A 220 14.37 -3.95 -18.40
CA ASP A 220 14.07 -4.65 -19.64
C ASP A 220 13.91 -6.16 -19.39
N ALA A 221 14.80 -6.74 -18.58
CA ALA A 221 14.75 -8.15 -18.20
C ALA A 221 13.78 -8.45 -17.04
N GLY A 222 13.34 -7.42 -16.30
CA GLY A 222 12.51 -7.59 -15.11
C GLY A 222 13.25 -8.28 -13.96
N THR A 223 14.53 -7.96 -13.75
CA THR A 223 15.36 -8.58 -12.72
C THR A 223 15.95 -7.55 -11.76
N VAL A 224 16.11 -7.97 -10.52
CA VAL A 224 16.80 -7.23 -9.48
C VAL A 224 17.88 -8.14 -8.89
N GLU A 225 19.14 -7.73 -8.99
CA GLU A 225 20.28 -8.45 -8.44
C GLU A 225 20.77 -7.76 -7.17
N ILE A 226 20.92 -8.53 -6.10
CA ILE A 226 21.43 -8.05 -4.81
C ILE A 226 22.92 -8.35 -4.76
N HIS A 227 23.76 -7.32 -4.59
CA HIS A 227 25.19 -7.50 -4.41
C HIS A 227 25.51 -7.82 -2.96
N GLN A 228 26.48 -8.72 -2.77
CA GLN A 228 27.05 -8.99 -1.44
C GLN A 228 27.96 -7.82 -1.08
N ASP A 229 27.89 -7.38 0.19
CA ASP A 229 28.78 -6.38 0.77
C ASP A 229 30.19 -6.93 0.91
#